data_272cccf402bd50818311154a8052c936
#
_entry.id   272cccf402bd50818311154a8052c936
#
_cell.length_a   1.000
_cell.length_b   1.000
_cell.length_c   1.000
_cell.angle_alpha   90.00
_cell.angle_beta   90.00
_cell.angle_gamma   90.00
#
_symmetry.space_group_name_H-M   'P 1'
#
loop_
_entity.id
_entity.type
_entity.pdbx_description
1 polymer ?
#
loop_
_entity_poly.entity_id
_entity_poly.type
_entity_poly.pdbx_seq_one_letter_code
_entity_poly.pdbx_strand_id
1 'polypeptide(L)'
;DYQTGLQLALQARAMHVRPAPGKRGGAYATSVYGQTPFVFLNHTDTFESLVTFAHEWGHGMHSVLAQRAQPKETADYPLFLAEIASTTNEALLTAHMLKSARGKDERIFVLTQELERLRATFFRQTMFAEFELATHDAQQRGEALSGKRFTEMYCGLLRKYHGADAGVVAIDPAYCVEWAYIPHFYRPFYVYAYATSITAAQFFAQRILDGAPGAREAYLGVLQSGS
;
A
#
# COMPACT_ATOMS: atom_id res chain seq x y z
N ASP A 1 -12.16 -3.52 -20.22
CA ASP A 1 -11.50 -4.63 -19.59
C ASP A 1 -10.14 -4.18 -19.06
N TYR A 2 -9.67 -4.82 -18.00
CA TYR A 2 -8.44 -4.42 -17.26
C TYR A 2 -7.20 -4.42 -18.16
N GLN A 3 -6.95 -5.54 -18.85
CA GLN A 3 -5.77 -5.71 -19.69
C GLN A 3 -5.72 -4.70 -20.84
N THR A 4 -6.84 -4.47 -21.51
CA THR A 4 -6.94 -3.49 -22.60
C THR A 4 -6.70 -2.08 -22.09
N GLY A 5 -7.26 -1.73 -20.92
CA GLY A 5 -7.05 -0.44 -20.29
C GLY A 5 -5.59 -0.19 -19.93
N LEU A 6 -4.92 -1.19 -19.35
CA LEU A 6 -3.50 -1.12 -19.01
C LEU A 6 -2.63 -0.96 -20.27
N GLN A 7 -2.87 -1.74 -21.32
CA GLN A 7 -2.14 -1.64 -22.57
C GLN A 7 -2.25 -0.24 -23.20
N LEU A 8 -3.45 0.33 -23.24
CA LEU A 8 -3.68 1.69 -23.74
C LEU A 8 -2.94 2.74 -22.93
N ALA A 9 -2.97 2.62 -21.60
CA ALA A 9 -2.26 3.54 -20.71
C ALA A 9 -0.74 3.46 -20.89
N LEU A 10 -0.18 2.26 -21.03
CA LEU A 10 1.25 2.06 -21.30
C LEU A 10 1.66 2.65 -22.65
N GLN A 11 0.83 2.51 -23.70
CA GLN A 11 1.07 3.08 -25.03
C GLN A 11 0.97 4.60 -25.05
N ALA A 12 0.09 5.18 -24.23
CA ALA A 12 -0.10 6.62 -24.12
C ALA A 12 1.07 7.36 -23.43
N ARG A 13 2.15 6.63 -23.03
CA ARG A 13 3.28 7.18 -22.26
C ARG A 13 2.82 7.87 -20.96
N ALA A 14 1.80 7.36 -20.33
CA ALA A 14 1.15 7.93 -19.16
C ALA A 14 1.98 7.69 -17.88
N MET A 15 3.32 7.82 -17.96
CA MET A 15 4.19 7.65 -16.81
C MET A 15 5.53 8.38 -16.95
N HIS A 16 6.06 8.81 -15.79
CA HIS A 16 7.43 9.29 -15.68
C HIS A 16 8.22 8.32 -14.80
N VAL A 17 9.09 7.52 -15.43
CA VAL A 17 9.61 6.27 -14.86
C VAL A 17 10.90 6.49 -14.06
N ARG A 18 11.90 7.16 -14.63
CA ARG A 18 13.26 7.18 -14.08
C ARG A 18 13.47 8.33 -13.09
N PRO A 19 14.39 8.16 -12.09
CA PRO A 19 14.89 9.28 -11.30
C PRO A 19 15.53 10.35 -12.19
N ALA A 20 15.47 11.60 -11.74
CA ALA A 20 16.13 12.74 -12.41
C ALA A 20 16.57 13.78 -11.37
N PRO A 21 17.59 14.61 -11.66
CA PRO A 21 17.96 15.70 -10.78
C PRO A 21 16.77 16.63 -10.49
N GLY A 22 16.56 16.97 -9.22
CA GLY A 22 15.44 17.81 -8.76
C GLY A 22 14.07 17.12 -8.75
N LYS A 23 13.97 15.87 -9.18
CA LYS A 23 12.73 15.09 -9.09
C LYS A 23 12.47 14.65 -7.66
N ARG A 24 11.22 14.85 -7.18
CA ARG A 24 10.79 14.40 -5.86
C ARG A 24 10.89 12.88 -5.75
N GLY A 25 11.26 12.38 -4.58
CA GLY A 25 11.23 10.94 -4.26
C GLY A 25 9.81 10.38 -4.12
N GLY A 26 9.72 9.06 -4.02
CA GLY A 26 8.45 8.32 -3.91
C GLY A 26 7.84 7.99 -5.27
N ALA A 27 6.60 7.48 -5.22
CA ALA A 27 5.77 7.15 -6.38
C ALA A 27 4.32 7.53 -6.08
N TYR A 28 3.52 7.74 -7.11
CA TYR A 28 2.07 7.92 -7.01
C TYR A 28 1.40 7.75 -8.36
N ALA A 29 0.12 7.37 -8.34
CA ALA A 29 -0.78 7.47 -9.48
C ALA A 29 -1.75 8.64 -9.25
N THR A 30 -2.09 9.33 -10.32
CA THR A 30 -3.10 10.39 -10.32
C THR A 30 -3.96 10.30 -11.57
N SER A 31 -5.19 10.76 -11.49
CA SER A 31 -6.12 10.76 -12.62
C SER A 31 -6.98 12.01 -12.65
N VAL A 32 -7.40 12.37 -13.84
CA VAL A 32 -8.46 13.35 -14.10
C VAL A 32 -9.60 12.60 -14.78
N TYR A 33 -10.82 12.84 -14.38
CA TYR A 33 -11.98 12.15 -14.92
C TYR A 33 -12.03 12.24 -16.46
N GLY A 34 -12.17 11.09 -17.11
CA GLY A 34 -12.20 10.97 -18.56
C GLY A 34 -10.82 11.02 -19.23
N GLN A 35 -9.74 11.08 -18.46
CA GLN A 35 -8.37 11.07 -18.98
C GLN A 35 -7.63 9.80 -18.61
N THR A 36 -6.57 9.48 -19.35
CA THR A 36 -5.66 8.40 -18.99
C THR A 36 -4.95 8.76 -17.67
N PRO A 37 -4.90 7.87 -16.67
CA PRO A 37 -4.17 8.13 -15.43
C PRO A 37 -2.69 8.33 -15.70
N PHE A 38 -2.03 9.14 -14.87
CA PHE A 38 -0.60 9.36 -14.93
C PHE A 38 0.09 8.73 -13.72
N VAL A 39 1.17 7.98 -13.99
CA VAL A 39 1.96 7.31 -12.96
C VAL A 39 3.34 7.94 -12.85
N PHE A 40 3.67 8.41 -11.65
CA PHE A 40 4.97 8.95 -11.30
C PHE A 40 5.77 7.91 -10.53
N LEU A 41 7.01 7.63 -10.98
CA LEU A 41 7.89 6.61 -10.44
C LEU A 41 9.32 7.14 -10.30
N ASN A 42 10.11 6.48 -9.47
CA ASN A 42 11.57 6.59 -9.41
C ASN A 42 12.18 5.18 -9.55
N HIS A 43 11.94 4.54 -10.70
CA HIS A 43 12.32 3.15 -10.96
C HIS A 43 13.85 3.00 -11.12
N THR A 44 14.44 2.10 -10.34
CA THR A 44 15.90 1.86 -10.24
C THR A 44 16.32 0.44 -10.62
N ASP A 45 15.48 -0.28 -11.34
CA ASP A 45 15.71 -1.67 -11.79
C ASP A 45 15.90 -2.67 -10.61
N THR A 46 15.37 -2.36 -9.44
CA THR A 46 15.32 -3.24 -8.26
C THR A 46 13.98 -3.96 -8.17
N PHE A 47 13.93 -5.04 -7.38
CA PHE A 47 12.67 -5.74 -7.08
C PHE A 47 11.63 -4.80 -6.46
N GLU A 48 12.04 -3.97 -5.51
CA GLU A 48 11.17 -2.98 -4.87
C GLU A 48 10.56 -2.02 -5.88
N SER A 49 11.36 -1.51 -6.83
CA SER A 49 10.84 -0.61 -7.87
C SER A 49 9.93 -1.30 -8.88
N LEU A 50 10.08 -2.62 -9.09
CA LEU A 50 9.12 -3.41 -9.87
C LEU A 50 7.80 -3.58 -9.13
N VAL A 51 7.85 -3.86 -7.82
CA VAL A 51 6.64 -3.95 -6.98
C VAL A 51 5.92 -2.60 -6.94
N THR A 52 6.65 -1.49 -6.76
CA THR A 52 6.12 -0.13 -6.82
C THR A 52 5.45 0.17 -8.16
N PHE A 53 6.04 -0.26 -9.27
CA PHE A 53 5.42 -0.14 -10.60
C PHE A 53 4.06 -0.86 -10.67
N ALA A 54 3.99 -2.09 -10.19
CA ALA A 54 2.74 -2.86 -10.16
C ALA A 54 1.70 -2.22 -9.23
N HIS A 55 2.13 -1.68 -8.09
CA HIS A 55 1.32 -0.95 -7.13
C HIS A 55 0.65 0.27 -7.77
N GLU A 56 1.44 1.16 -8.33
CA GLU A 56 0.92 2.41 -8.91
C GLU A 56 0.00 2.17 -10.11
N TRP A 57 0.27 1.14 -10.91
CA TRP A 57 -0.66 0.73 -11.96
C TRP A 57 -1.93 0.07 -11.42
N GLY A 58 -1.92 -0.48 -10.22
CA GLY A 58 -3.12 -0.88 -9.50
C GLY A 58 -4.05 0.32 -9.29
N HIS A 59 -3.54 1.42 -8.75
CA HIS A 59 -4.28 2.66 -8.59
C HIS A 59 -4.74 3.24 -9.96
N GLY A 60 -3.83 3.26 -10.94
CA GLY A 60 -4.16 3.72 -12.28
C GLY A 60 -5.33 2.96 -12.89
N MET A 61 -5.33 1.64 -12.79
CA MET A 61 -6.40 0.80 -13.31
C MET A 61 -7.69 0.89 -12.50
N HIS A 62 -7.62 1.06 -11.19
CA HIS A 62 -8.79 1.36 -10.36
C HIS A 62 -9.47 2.63 -10.85
N SER A 63 -8.71 3.71 -11.02
CA SER A 63 -9.25 4.98 -11.55
C SER A 63 -9.89 4.82 -12.93
N VAL A 64 -9.26 4.08 -13.84
CA VAL A 64 -9.81 3.81 -15.20
C VAL A 64 -11.15 3.10 -15.11
N LEU A 65 -11.25 2.06 -14.28
CA LEU A 65 -12.47 1.23 -14.19
C LEU A 65 -13.59 1.95 -13.45
N ALA A 66 -13.27 2.66 -12.37
CA ALA A 66 -14.25 3.48 -11.64
C ALA A 66 -14.81 4.58 -12.55
N GLN A 67 -13.96 5.33 -13.24
CA GLN A 67 -14.40 6.41 -14.15
C GLN A 67 -15.20 5.92 -15.36
N ARG A 68 -15.03 4.69 -15.78
CA ARG A 68 -15.85 4.09 -16.85
C ARG A 68 -17.21 3.63 -16.36
N ALA A 69 -17.32 3.23 -15.11
CA ALA A 69 -18.54 2.67 -14.53
C ALA A 69 -19.39 3.73 -13.82
N GLN A 70 -18.77 4.81 -13.32
CA GLN A 70 -19.41 5.83 -12.49
C GLN A 70 -19.45 7.18 -13.19
N PRO A 71 -20.47 8.01 -12.96
CA PRO A 71 -20.47 9.42 -13.33
C PRO A 71 -19.38 10.17 -12.53
N LYS A 72 -18.99 11.34 -13.02
CA LYS A 72 -17.88 12.12 -12.45
C LYS A 72 -18.04 12.39 -10.94
N GLU A 73 -19.24 12.63 -10.49
CA GLU A 73 -19.58 12.98 -9.11
C GLU A 73 -19.31 11.84 -8.11
N THR A 74 -19.31 10.59 -8.57
CA THR A 74 -19.15 9.39 -7.75
C THR A 74 -17.99 8.50 -8.20
N ALA A 75 -17.17 8.95 -9.17
CA ALA A 75 -16.09 8.16 -9.73
C ALA A 75 -14.86 8.03 -8.81
N ASP A 76 -14.73 8.92 -7.83
CA ASP A 76 -13.71 8.79 -6.81
C ASP A 76 -14.11 7.68 -5.82
N TYR A 77 -13.14 6.91 -5.39
CA TYR A 77 -13.35 5.82 -4.43
C TYR A 77 -12.84 6.22 -3.05
N PRO A 78 -13.48 5.72 -1.96
CA PRO A 78 -13.09 6.07 -0.61
C PRO A 78 -11.71 5.52 -0.27
N LEU A 79 -11.01 6.20 0.63
CA LEU A 79 -9.68 5.83 1.11
C LEU A 79 -9.57 4.37 1.56
N PHE A 80 -10.63 3.85 2.16
CA PHE A 80 -10.73 2.45 2.60
C PHE A 80 -10.49 1.43 1.46
N LEU A 81 -10.89 1.78 0.23
CA LEU A 81 -10.74 0.91 -0.95
C LEU A 81 -9.47 1.22 -1.75
N ALA A 82 -8.83 2.36 -1.50
CA ALA A 82 -7.78 2.90 -2.35
C ALA A 82 -6.61 1.92 -2.56
N GLU A 83 -6.19 1.22 -1.51
CA GLU A 83 -5.04 0.31 -1.55
C GLU A 83 -5.39 -1.14 -1.95
N ILE A 84 -6.67 -1.47 -2.17
CA ILE A 84 -7.06 -2.85 -2.56
C ILE A 84 -6.49 -3.18 -3.94
N ALA A 85 -6.62 -2.27 -4.89
CA ALA A 85 -6.16 -2.50 -6.26
C ALA A 85 -4.63 -2.61 -6.35
N SER A 86 -3.92 -1.70 -5.70
CA SER A 86 -2.46 -1.65 -5.67
C SER A 86 -1.88 -2.90 -5.01
N THR A 87 -2.36 -3.26 -3.82
CA THR A 87 -1.86 -4.43 -3.08
C THR A 87 -2.31 -5.77 -3.69
N THR A 88 -3.44 -5.83 -4.41
CA THR A 88 -3.81 -7.02 -5.19
C THR A 88 -2.82 -7.23 -6.34
N ASN A 89 -2.42 -6.17 -7.06
CA ASN A 89 -1.40 -6.27 -8.10
C ASN A 89 -0.06 -6.77 -7.54
N GLU A 90 0.36 -6.30 -6.37
CA GLU A 90 1.56 -6.79 -5.70
C GLU A 90 1.47 -8.29 -5.38
N ALA A 91 0.34 -8.75 -4.82
CA ALA A 91 0.12 -10.15 -4.50
C ALA A 91 0.14 -11.04 -5.74
N LEU A 92 -0.50 -10.61 -6.84
CA LEU A 92 -0.50 -11.33 -8.11
C LEU A 92 0.89 -11.36 -8.76
N LEU A 93 1.65 -10.26 -8.68
CA LEU A 93 3.03 -10.19 -9.13
C LEU A 93 3.92 -11.16 -8.33
N THR A 94 3.81 -11.16 -7.00
CA THR A 94 4.54 -12.08 -6.13
C THR A 94 4.25 -13.54 -6.48
N ALA A 95 2.98 -13.90 -6.68
CA ALA A 95 2.59 -15.25 -7.09
C ALA A 95 3.18 -15.63 -8.45
N HIS A 96 3.15 -14.70 -9.42
CA HIS A 96 3.79 -14.91 -10.73
C HIS A 96 5.30 -15.13 -10.61
N MET A 97 5.99 -14.33 -9.81
CA MET A 97 7.43 -14.47 -9.59
C MET A 97 7.79 -15.78 -8.89
N LEU A 98 7.02 -16.20 -7.89
CA LEU A 98 7.20 -17.49 -7.22
C LEU A 98 7.02 -18.67 -8.19
N LYS A 99 6.07 -18.58 -9.11
CA LYS A 99 5.84 -19.59 -10.16
C LYS A 99 6.98 -19.62 -11.19
N SER A 100 7.59 -18.46 -11.47
CA SER A 100 8.65 -18.29 -12.48
C SER A 100 10.05 -18.49 -11.92
N ALA A 101 10.21 -18.56 -10.61
CA ALA A 101 11.49 -18.66 -9.92
C ALA A 101 12.27 -19.94 -10.31
N ARG A 102 13.54 -19.76 -10.70
CA ARG A 102 14.40 -20.80 -11.30
C ARG A 102 15.19 -21.64 -10.30
N GLY A 103 14.90 -21.52 -9.02
CA GLY A 103 15.61 -22.28 -8.01
C GLY A 103 15.23 -21.89 -6.59
N LYS A 104 15.93 -22.51 -5.64
CA LYS A 104 15.66 -22.31 -4.21
C LYS A 104 15.92 -20.87 -3.77
N ASP A 105 17.03 -20.28 -4.23
CA ASP A 105 17.47 -18.96 -3.76
C ASP A 105 16.55 -17.85 -4.28
N GLU A 106 16.11 -17.90 -5.54
CA GLU A 106 15.12 -16.97 -6.07
C GLU A 106 13.78 -17.08 -5.32
N ARG A 107 13.36 -18.31 -5.00
CA ARG A 107 12.13 -18.54 -4.21
C ARG A 107 12.24 -17.97 -2.80
N ILE A 108 13.37 -18.21 -2.12
CA ILE A 108 13.64 -17.67 -0.79
C ILE A 108 13.62 -16.14 -0.85
N PHE A 109 14.27 -15.54 -1.83
CA PHE A 109 14.29 -14.12 -2.02
C PHE A 109 12.84 -13.55 -2.13
N VAL A 110 12.04 -14.07 -3.07
CA VAL A 110 10.66 -13.58 -3.27
C VAL A 110 9.79 -13.78 -2.02
N LEU A 111 9.92 -14.92 -1.33
CA LEU A 111 9.20 -15.17 -0.08
C LEU A 111 9.62 -14.21 1.04
N THR A 112 10.91 -13.90 1.14
CA THR A 112 11.41 -12.93 2.12
C THR A 112 10.87 -11.53 1.85
N GLN A 113 10.81 -11.12 0.58
CA GLN A 113 10.21 -9.85 0.18
C GLN A 113 8.70 -9.80 0.52
N GLU A 114 7.98 -10.90 0.31
CA GLU A 114 6.56 -10.99 0.67
C GLU A 114 6.33 -10.90 2.18
N LEU A 115 7.14 -11.58 2.98
CA LEU A 115 7.08 -11.49 4.45
C LEU A 115 7.38 -10.07 4.92
N GLU A 116 8.37 -9.41 4.33
CA GLU A 116 8.71 -8.02 4.66
C GLU A 116 7.57 -7.06 4.26
N ARG A 117 6.94 -7.27 3.12
CA ARG A 117 5.77 -6.52 2.68
C ARG A 117 4.60 -6.67 3.65
N LEU A 118 4.29 -7.90 4.08
CA LEU A 118 3.24 -8.15 5.08
C LEU A 118 3.57 -7.49 6.42
N ARG A 119 4.83 -7.58 6.86
CA ARG A 119 5.29 -6.90 8.07
C ARG A 119 5.11 -5.39 7.97
N ALA A 120 5.52 -4.78 6.86
CA ALA A 120 5.50 -3.35 6.66
C ALA A 120 4.08 -2.80 6.43
N THR A 121 3.23 -3.53 5.69
CA THR A 121 1.92 -3.04 5.26
C THR A 121 0.81 -3.44 6.24
N PHE A 122 0.89 -4.62 6.88
CA PHE A 122 -0.12 -5.02 7.86
C PHE A 122 0.29 -4.66 9.29
N PHE A 123 1.38 -5.26 9.80
CA PHE A 123 1.74 -5.10 11.21
C PHE A 123 2.22 -3.69 11.56
N ARG A 124 3.10 -3.12 10.75
CA ARG A 124 3.61 -1.77 10.99
C ARG A 124 2.52 -0.70 10.85
N GLN A 125 1.65 -0.82 9.86
CA GLN A 125 0.56 0.14 9.68
C GLN A 125 -0.52 0.00 10.76
N THR A 126 -0.77 -1.21 11.25
CA THR A 126 -1.63 -1.42 12.43
C THR A 126 -1.02 -0.76 13.68
N MET A 127 0.30 -0.90 13.89
CA MET A 127 1.01 -0.20 14.96
C MET A 127 0.87 1.32 14.84
N PHE A 128 0.98 1.85 13.64
CA PHE A 128 0.80 3.28 13.39
C PHE A 128 -0.64 3.73 13.67
N ALA A 129 -1.63 2.95 13.27
CA ALA A 129 -3.04 3.24 13.56
C ALA A 129 -3.33 3.21 15.07
N GLU A 130 -2.73 2.27 15.82
CA GLU A 130 -2.83 2.22 17.28
C GLU A 130 -2.17 3.44 17.94
N PHE A 131 -1.02 3.88 17.41
CA PHE A 131 -0.38 5.12 17.88
C PHE A 131 -1.24 6.36 17.61
N GLU A 132 -1.77 6.48 16.40
CA GLU A 132 -2.64 7.59 16.01
C GLU A 132 -3.88 7.66 16.89
N LEU A 133 -4.58 6.54 17.06
CA LEU A 133 -5.74 6.46 17.95
C LEU A 133 -5.39 6.85 19.39
N ALA A 134 -4.31 6.28 19.94
CA ALA A 134 -3.88 6.56 21.31
C ALA A 134 -3.55 8.04 21.56
N THR A 135 -2.95 8.71 20.57
CA THR A 135 -2.61 10.14 20.66
C THR A 135 -3.85 11.02 20.59
N HIS A 136 -4.81 10.70 19.71
CA HIS A 136 -6.08 11.40 19.61
C HIS A 136 -6.94 11.21 20.87
N ASP A 137 -7.00 9.99 21.41
CA ASP A 137 -7.72 9.71 22.66
C ASP A 137 -7.11 10.46 23.85
N ALA A 138 -5.78 10.52 23.92
CA ALA A 138 -5.10 11.29 24.97
C ALA A 138 -5.45 12.78 24.89
N GLN A 139 -5.45 13.34 23.67
CA GLN A 139 -5.87 14.72 23.44
C GLN A 139 -7.32 14.97 23.83
N GLN A 140 -8.23 14.06 23.49
CA GLN A 140 -9.65 14.17 23.86
C GLN A 140 -9.87 14.13 25.38
N ARG A 141 -9.02 13.38 26.11
CA ARG A 141 -9.03 13.36 27.59
C ARG A 141 -8.38 14.60 28.21
N GLY A 142 -7.87 15.53 27.41
CA GLY A 142 -7.22 16.75 27.89
C GLY A 142 -5.77 16.55 28.36
N GLU A 143 -5.13 15.42 27.99
CA GLU A 143 -3.72 15.20 28.30
C GLU A 143 -2.82 16.19 27.54
N ALA A 144 -1.82 16.75 28.22
CA ALA A 144 -0.81 17.58 27.59
C ALA A 144 0.17 16.68 26.79
N LEU A 145 0.04 16.70 25.46
CA LEU A 145 0.93 15.96 24.57
C LEU A 145 2.19 16.76 24.25
N SER A 146 3.34 16.20 24.62
CA SER A 146 4.66 16.73 24.30
C SER A 146 5.43 15.74 23.43
N GLY A 147 6.52 16.18 22.77
CA GLY A 147 7.39 15.27 22.01
C GLY A 147 7.89 14.10 22.84
N LYS A 148 8.17 14.32 24.13
CA LYS A 148 8.53 13.24 25.06
C LYS A 148 7.38 12.24 25.21
N ARG A 149 6.15 12.70 25.40
CA ARG A 149 4.97 11.84 25.54
C ARG A 149 4.70 11.03 24.29
N PHE A 150 4.78 11.64 23.11
CA PHE A 150 4.68 10.90 21.84
C PHE A 150 5.76 9.83 21.72
N THR A 151 7.01 10.14 22.07
CA THR A 151 8.12 9.19 22.03
C THR A 151 7.90 8.00 22.96
N GLU A 152 7.40 8.24 24.19
CA GLU A 152 7.06 7.19 25.14
C GLU A 152 5.95 6.25 24.60
N MET A 153 4.88 6.82 24.06
CA MET A 153 3.77 6.06 23.49
C MET A 153 4.24 5.24 22.28
N TYR A 154 4.97 5.84 21.36
CA TYR A 154 5.48 5.17 20.17
C TYR A 154 6.47 4.06 20.52
N CYS A 155 7.38 4.32 21.46
CA CYS A 155 8.37 3.34 21.93
C CYS A 155 7.69 2.10 22.57
N GLY A 156 6.64 2.31 23.34
CA GLY A 156 5.83 1.22 23.90
C GLY A 156 5.23 0.31 22.81
N LEU A 157 4.71 0.91 21.75
CA LEU A 157 4.18 0.16 20.61
C LEU A 157 5.28 -0.54 19.80
N LEU A 158 6.42 0.11 19.55
CA LEU A 158 7.57 -0.56 18.93
C LEU A 158 7.98 -1.81 19.71
N ARG A 159 8.11 -1.72 21.02
CA ARG A 159 8.46 -2.87 21.89
C ARG A 159 7.41 -3.98 21.79
N LYS A 160 6.12 -3.63 21.86
CA LYS A 160 5.00 -4.56 21.74
C LYS A 160 5.02 -5.31 20.41
N TYR A 161 5.07 -4.59 19.29
CA TYR A 161 4.93 -5.18 17.95
C TYR A 161 6.18 -5.95 17.49
N HIS A 162 7.36 -5.62 18.02
CA HIS A 162 8.61 -6.32 17.69
C HIS A 162 9.03 -7.36 18.74
N GLY A 163 8.22 -7.57 19.77
CA GLY A 163 8.51 -8.57 20.80
C GLY A 163 9.77 -8.27 21.61
N ALA A 164 10.10 -6.97 21.83
CA ALA A 164 11.29 -6.58 22.55
C ALA A 164 11.31 -7.08 24.00
N ASP A 165 10.15 -7.07 24.66
CA ASP A 165 10.02 -7.56 26.05
C ASP A 165 10.13 -9.08 26.16
N ALA A 166 9.89 -9.80 25.04
CA ALA A 166 10.12 -11.23 24.91
C ALA A 166 11.54 -11.57 24.38
N GLY A 167 12.40 -10.57 24.21
CA GLY A 167 13.77 -10.74 23.74
C GLY A 167 13.93 -11.09 22.25
N VAL A 168 12.88 -10.88 21.45
CA VAL A 168 12.92 -11.18 20.01
C VAL A 168 13.78 -10.17 19.25
N VAL A 169 13.63 -8.86 19.56
CA VAL A 169 14.39 -7.77 18.93
C VAL A 169 14.81 -6.76 20.01
N ALA A 170 16.06 -6.31 19.96
CA ALA A 170 16.50 -5.16 20.74
C ALA A 170 16.11 -3.85 20.01
N ILE A 171 15.39 -2.97 20.69
CA ILE A 171 14.99 -1.67 20.14
C ILE A 171 16.00 -0.61 20.60
N ASP A 172 16.71 -0.02 19.67
CA ASP A 172 17.52 1.17 19.95
C ASP A 172 16.58 2.35 20.24
N PRO A 173 16.80 3.09 21.36
CA PRO A 173 16.00 4.26 21.72
C PRO A 173 15.90 5.32 20.62
N ALA A 174 16.86 5.41 19.71
CA ALA A 174 16.82 6.31 18.56
C ALA A 174 15.62 6.04 17.62
N TYR A 175 15.12 4.82 17.54
CA TYR A 175 13.93 4.51 16.75
C TYR A 175 12.63 4.99 17.39
N CYS A 176 12.63 5.27 18.70
CA CYS A 176 11.42 5.73 19.39
C CYS A 176 10.92 7.12 18.95
N VAL A 177 11.75 7.90 18.25
CA VAL A 177 11.37 9.21 17.71
C VAL A 177 10.95 9.18 16.24
N GLU A 178 10.85 7.99 15.64
CA GLU A 178 10.47 7.80 14.23
C GLU A 178 9.12 8.44 13.89
N TRP A 179 8.18 8.47 14.82
CA TRP A 179 6.87 9.14 14.65
C TRP A 179 6.97 10.56 14.13
N ALA A 180 8.04 11.28 14.45
CA ALA A 180 8.19 12.70 14.13
C ALA A 180 8.40 12.99 12.63
N TYR A 181 8.87 12.00 11.85
CA TYR A 181 9.12 12.18 10.43
C TYR A 181 8.25 11.29 9.52
N ILE A 182 7.29 10.56 10.08
CA ILE A 182 6.33 9.77 9.29
C ILE A 182 5.25 10.71 8.72
N PRO A 183 5.25 11.00 7.40
CA PRO A 183 4.35 12.00 6.83
C PRO A 183 2.88 11.59 6.88
N HIS A 184 2.59 10.29 7.04
CA HIS A 184 1.23 9.77 7.12
C HIS A 184 0.45 10.29 8.32
N PHE A 185 1.11 10.57 9.45
CA PHE A 185 0.46 11.12 10.64
C PHE A 185 -0.04 12.56 10.47
N TYR A 186 0.37 13.25 9.41
CA TYR A 186 -0.17 14.56 9.03
C TYR A 186 -1.43 14.47 8.15
N ARG A 187 -1.90 13.23 7.89
CA ARG A 187 -3.19 12.91 7.27
C ARG A 187 -3.96 12.03 8.24
N PRO A 188 -4.78 12.60 9.13
CA PRO A 188 -5.41 11.85 10.21
C PRO A 188 -6.25 10.69 9.67
N PHE A 189 -6.10 9.55 10.34
CA PHE A 189 -6.83 8.30 10.07
C PHE A 189 -6.63 7.74 8.66
N TYR A 190 -5.43 7.90 8.10
CA TYR A 190 -5.07 7.30 6.81
C TYR A 190 -4.52 5.88 6.96
N VAL A 191 -3.63 5.65 7.93
CA VAL A 191 -2.75 4.46 7.97
C VAL A 191 -3.49 3.14 8.19
N TYR A 192 -4.65 3.13 8.83
CA TYR A 192 -5.44 1.91 9.01
C TYR A 192 -5.89 1.30 7.67
N ALA A 193 -6.07 2.13 6.64
CA ALA A 193 -6.49 1.70 5.32
C ALA A 193 -5.52 0.70 4.67
N TYR A 194 -4.24 0.75 5.01
CA TYR A 194 -3.27 -0.23 4.52
C TYR A 194 -3.55 -1.65 5.05
N ALA A 195 -3.80 -1.79 6.35
CA ALA A 195 -4.05 -3.09 6.96
C ALA A 195 -5.37 -3.71 6.47
N THR A 196 -6.43 -2.91 6.34
CA THR A 196 -7.71 -3.36 5.81
C THR A 196 -7.63 -3.72 4.32
N SER A 197 -6.97 -2.88 3.55
CA SER A 197 -6.81 -3.08 2.10
C SER A 197 -5.96 -4.31 1.78
N ILE A 198 -4.82 -4.53 2.47
CA ILE A 198 -3.99 -5.72 2.20
C ILE A 198 -4.74 -7.01 2.56
N THR A 199 -5.58 -6.98 3.60
CA THR A 199 -6.42 -8.13 3.96
C THR A 199 -7.41 -8.47 2.85
N ALA A 200 -8.11 -7.47 2.32
CA ALA A 200 -9.02 -7.65 1.18
C ALA A 200 -8.28 -8.07 -0.09
N ALA A 201 -7.12 -7.47 -0.35
CA ALA A 201 -6.29 -7.80 -1.52
C ALA A 201 -5.80 -9.24 -1.50
N GLN A 202 -5.34 -9.74 -0.35
CA GLN A 202 -4.94 -11.16 -0.22
C GLN A 202 -6.12 -12.09 -0.46
N PHE A 203 -7.31 -11.75 0.04
CA PHE A 203 -8.52 -12.52 -0.23
C PHE A 203 -8.85 -12.58 -1.72
N PHE A 204 -8.84 -11.44 -2.43
CA PHE A 204 -9.11 -11.41 -3.87
C PHE A 204 -8.03 -12.12 -4.67
N ALA A 205 -6.75 -11.84 -4.39
CA ALA A 205 -5.63 -12.45 -5.09
C ALA A 205 -5.67 -13.99 -4.96
N GLN A 206 -5.87 -14.52 -3.75
CA GLN A 206 -5.94 -15.96 -3.52
C GLN A 206 -7.09 -16.59 -4.31
N ARG A 207 -8.30 -16.03 -4.25
CA ARG A 207 -9.45 -16.56 -4.99
C ARG A 207 -9.26 -16.51 -6.51
N ILE A 208 -8.62 -15.47 -7.02
CA ILE A 208 -8.28 -15.35 -8.46
C ILE A 208 -7.26 -16.40 -8.86
N LEU A 209 -6.22 -16.62 -8.06
CA LEU A 209 -5.17 -17.62 -8.32
C LEU A 209 -5.70 -19.06 -8.25
N ASP A 210 -6.65 -19.32 -7.35
CA ASP A 210 -7.31 -20.61 -7.22
C ASP A 210 -8.35 -20.87 -8.34
N GLY A 211 -8.61 -19.88 -9.19
CA GLY A 211 -9.62 -19.97 -10.24
C GLY A 211 -11.05 -20.08 -9.70
N ALA A 212 -11.32 -19.54 -8.51
CA ALA A 212 -12.63 -19.61 -7.87
C ALA A 212 -13.70 -18.93 -8.75
N PRO A 213 -14.87 -19.56 -8.93
CA PRO A 213 -15.96 -19.00 -9.74
C PRO A 213 -16.35 -17.59 -9.24
N GLY A 214 -16.49 -16.64 -10.18
CA GLY A 214 -16.88 -15.27 -9.89
C GLY A 214 -15.82 -14.40 -9.19
N ALA A 215 -14.61 -14.92 -8.92
CA ALA A 215 -13.57 -14.17 -8.18
C ALA A 215 -13.08 -12.94 -8.93
N ARG A 216 -12.87 -13.06 -10.25
CA ARG A 216 -12.43 -11.94 -11.09
C ARG A 216 -13.53 -10.89 -11.22
N GLU A 217 -14.75 -11.32 -11.43
CA GLU A 217 -15.93 -10.46 -11.53
C GLU A 217 -16.16 -9.68 -10.24
N ALA A 218 -16.04 -10.35 -9.09
CA ALA A 218 -16.15 -9.71 -7.79
C ALA A 218 -15.04 -8.65 -7.58
N TYR A 219 -13.79 -8.97 -7.92
CA TYR A 219 -12.68 -8.01 -7.85
C TYR A 219 -12.88 -6.82 -8.80
N LEU A 220 -13.25 -7.08 -10.05
CA LEU A 220 -13.53 -6.00 -11.01
C LEU A 220 -14.72 -5.14 -10.58
N GLY A 221 -15.73 -5.75 -9.93
CA GLY A 221 -16.84 -5.01 -9.33
C GLY A 221 -16.38 -4.01 -8.25
N VAL A 222 -15.41 -4.39 -7.41
CA VAL A 222 -14.80 -3.45 -6.45
C VAL A 222 -14.09 -2.31 -7.17
N LEU A 223 -13.33 -2.59 -8.22
CA LEU A 223 -12.61 -1.56 -8.98
C LEU A 223 -13.54 -0.63 -9.80
N GLN A 224 -14.77 -1.04 -10.03
CA GLN A 224 -15.81 -0.25 -10.71
C GLN A 224 -16.67 0.55 -9.74
N SER A 225 -16.55 0.29 -8.45
CA SER A 225 -17.27 1.03 -7.42
C SER A 225 -16.69 2.43 -7.25
N GLY A 226 -17.58 3.37 -6.98
CA GLY A 226 -17.22 4.74 -6.59
C GLY A 226 -17.64 5.02 -5.14
N SER A 227 -17.76 6.30 -4.79
CA SER A 227 -18.25 6.78 -3.48
C SER A 227 -19.75 7.06 -3.48
#